data_e0e3305309925a1a5ab3464b1548dd7a
#
_entry.id   e0e3305309925a1a5ab3464b1548dd7a
#
_cell.length_a   1.000
_cell.length_b   1.000
_cell.length_c   1.000
_cell.angle_alpha   90.00
_cell.angle_beta   90.00
_cell.angle_gamma   90.00
#
_symmetry.space_group_name_H-M   'P 1'
#
loop_
_entity.id
_entity.type
_entity.pdbx_description
1 polymer ?
#
loop_
_entity_poly.entity_id
_entity_poly.type
_entity_poly.pdbx_seq_one_letter_code
_entity_poly.pdbx_strand_id
1 'polypeptide(L)'
;MSNFSDILTARVNIMRLSSLLLDSIVPAASLAPNRQPLKSCRLQVEVIGATVATGLVNVAGNTIETISFPDNGVQVSTKDFTNISGITLSGIQGGLISVRAISKTGQFINQEITVENNMPVRFYAQSGRIRMMRQGQEKIAEYKIMARWDKDLQENDLVYPVSGIYGLTLGQISFVRKIFDFSGVTVHIEGEIIKL
;
A
#
# COMPACT_ATOMS: atom_id res chain seq x y z
N MET A 1 26.34 8.83 -21.38
CA MET A 1 24.88 8.62 -21.21
C MET A 1 24.53 9.07 -19.80
N SER A 2 23.70 10.12 -19.64
CA SER A 2 23.20 10.49 -18.33
C SER A 2 22.30 9.37 -17.80
N ASN A 3 22.53 8.91 -16.59
CA ASN A 3 21.68 7.92 -15.94
C ASN A 3 20.27 8.51 -15.76
N PHE A 4 19.24 7.71 -15.99
CA PHE A 4 17.83 8.14 -15.78
C PHE A 4 17.61 8.75 -14.39
N SER A 5 18.36 8.28 -13.38
CA SER A 5 18.33 8.83 -12.02
C SER A 5 18.72 10.31 -11.92
N ASP A 6 19.55 10.82 -12.86
CA ASP A 6 20.06 12.19 -12.82
C ASP A 6 18.99 13.23 -13.20
N ILE A 7 17.88 12.78 -13.81
CA ILE A 7 16.75 13.62 -14.22
C ILE A 7 15.61 13.63 -13.20
N LEU A 8 15.71 12.85 -12.13
CA LEU A 8 14.68 12.75 -11.09
C LEU A 8 14.95 13.80 -10.00
N THR A 9 14.42 15.00 -10.18
CA THR A 9 14.73 16.17 -9.35
C THR A 9 13.75 16.45 -8.23
N ALA A 10 12.59 15.81 -8.26
CA ALA A 10 11.55 15.97 -7.24
C ALA A 10 11.44 14.73 -6.35
N ARG A 11 10.78 14.88 -5.20
CA ARG A 11 10.54 13.79 -4.23
C ARG A 11 9.08 13.76 -3.83
N VAL A 12 8.53 12.55 -3.74
CA VAL A 12 7.15 12.30 -3.32
C VAL A 12 7.07 11.12 -2.36
N ASN A 13 6.07 11.15 -1.49
CA ASN A 13 5.60 9.95 -0.80
C ASN A 13 4.38 9.41 -1.54
N ILE A 14 4.34 8.13 -1.78
CA ILE A 14 3.18 7.44 -2.36
C ILE A 14 2.47 6.68 -1.26
N MET A 15 1.20 6.98 -1.09
CA MET A 15 0.32 6.31 -0.14
C MET A 15 -0.78 5.58 -0.90
N ARG A 16 -1.20 4.44 -0.38
CA ARG A 16 -2.32 3.66 -0.94
C ARG A 16 -3.38 3.44 0.11
N LEU A 17 -4.64 3.58 -0.25
CA LEU A 17 -5.74 3.19 0.62
C LEU A 17 -5.90 1.67 0.59
N SER A 18 -5.66 1.03 1.72
CA SER A 18 -5.79 -0.42 1.86
C SER A 18 -6.22 -0.79 3.27
N SER A 19 -6.98 -1.85 3.40
CA SER A 19 -7.25 -2.47 4.70
C SER A 19 -6.12 -3.40 5.16
N LEU A 20 -5.20 -3.76 4.27
CA LEU A 20 -4.13 -4.71 4.53
C LEU A 20 -3.02 -4.08 5.37
N LEU A 21 -2.82 -4.59 6.58
CA LEU A 21 -1.79 -4.14 7.53
C LEU A 21 -0.53 -5.00 7.47
N LEU A 22 -0.70 -6.28 7.23
CA LEU A 22 0.38 -7.25 7.10
C LEU A 22 0.03 -8.27 6.03
N ASP A 23 1.03 -8.66 5.24
CA ASP A 23 1.00 -9.81 4.35
C ASP A 23 2.41 -10.43 4.35
N SER A 24 2.53 -11.67 4.76
CA SER A 24 3.83 -12.31 4.94
C SER A 24 3.76 -13.82 4.80
N ILE A 25 4.89 -14.40 4.37
CA ILE A 25 5.07 -15.84 4.37
C ILE A 25 5.43 -16.28 5.80
N VAL A 26 4.75 -17.33 6.30
CA VAL A 26 5.11 -17.97 7.55
C VAL A 26 6.31 -18.90 7.27
N PRO A 27 7.53 -18.49 7.67
CA PRO A 27 8.10 -19.17 8.82
C PRO A 27 8.64 -18.23 9.91
N ALA A 28 8.46 -16.93 9.82
CA ALA A 28 8.93 -16.05 10.88
C ALA A 28 8.08 -16.22 12.14
N ALA A 29 8.73 -16.51 13.26
CA ALA A 29 8.06 -16.64 14.55
C ALA A 29 7.50 -15.31 15.07
N SER A 30 8.02 -14.20 14.57
CA SER A 30 7.58 -12.84 14.91
C SER A 30 7.54 -11.96 13.66
N LEU A 31 6.43 -11.28 13.47
CA LEU A 31 6.16 -10.39 12.36
C LEU A 31 5.88 -8.98 12.90
N ALA A 32 6.53 -7.99 12.34
CA ALA A 32 6.21 -6.59 12.60
C ALA A 32 5.39 -6.05 11.43
N PRO A 33 4.16 -5.56 11.64
CA PRO A 33 3.40 -4.98 10.56
C PRO A 33 4.09 -3.68 10.11
N ASN A 34 4.35 -3.58 8.83
CA ASN A 34 4.90 -2.36 8.22
C ASN A 34 3.89 -1.20 8.22
N ARG A 35 2.64 -1.50 8.52
CA ARG A 35 1.50 -0.61 8.39
C ARG A 35 0.71 -0.60 9.69
N GLN A 36 0.42 0.60 10.17
CA GLN A 36 -0.30 0.80 11.41
C GLN A 36 -1.73 1.23 11.13
N PRO A 37 -2.73 0.81 11.92
CA PRO A 37 -4.06 1.36 11.80
C PRO A 37 -4.07 2.85 12.19
N LEU A 38 -4.62 3.70 11.30
CA LEU A 38 -4.80 5.13 11.59
C LEU A 38 -5.99 5.41 12.53
N LYS A 39 -6.91 4.46 12.61
CA LYS A 39 -8.11 4.53 13.43
C LYS A 39 -8.28 3.22 14.18
N SER A 40 -8.95 3.31 15.35
CA SER A 40 -9.33 2.12 16.11
C SER A 40 -10.13 1.14 15.24
N CYS A 41 -9.65 -0.09 15.13
CA CYS A 41 -10.24 -1.13 14.31
C CYS A 41 -10.10 -2.51 14.97
N ARG A 42 -10.94 -3.45 14.58
CA ARG A 42 -10.69 -4.88 14.80
C ARG A 42 -9.77 -5.41 13.70
N LEU A 43 -9.20 -6.57 13.96
CA LEU A 43 -8.31 -7.23 13.02
C LEU A 43 -8.97 -8.49 12.49
N GLN A 44 -8.98 -8.63 11.17
CA GLN A 44 -9.20 -9.90 10.51
C GLN A 44 -7.84 -10.51 10.21
N VAL A 45 -7.58 -11.68 10.77
CA VAL A 45 -6.37 -12.47 10.53
C VAL A 45 -6.75 -13.66 9.67
N GLU A 46 -6.05 -13.86 8.60
CA GLU A 46 -6.25 -14.96 7.65
C GLU A 46 -4.97 -15.78 7.52
N VAL A 47 -5.09 -17.09 7.60
CA VAL A 47 -4.00 -18.06 7.39
C VAL A 47 -4.38 -18.94 6.21
N ILE A 48 -3.54 -18.98 5.17
CA ILE A 48 -3.79 -19.72 3.93
C ILE A 48 -2.61 -20.64 3.62
N GLY A 49 -2.92 -21.89 3.29
CA GLY A 49 -1.91 -22.84 2.79
C GLY A 49 -0.86 -23.24 3.82
N ALA A 50 -1.14 -23.07 5.11
CA ALA A 50 -0.28 -23.57 6.17
C ALA A 50 -0.23 -25.11 6.16
N THR A 51 0.96 -25.69 6.28
CA THR A 51 1.16 -27.14 6.40
C THR A 51 0.76 -27.64 7.79
N VAL A 52 0.91 -26.78 8.81
CA VAL A 52 0.34 -26.97 10.14
C VAL A 52 -0.43 -25.67 10.44
N ALA A 53 -1.75 -25.74 10.40
CA ALA A 53 -2.61 -24.58 10.56
C ALA A 53 -3.15 -24.40 11.99
N THR A 54 -3.13 -25.47 12.79
CA THR A 54 -3.56 -25.41 14.19
C THR A 54 -2.54 -24.66 15.04
N GLY A 55 -2.96 -23.55 15.64
CA GLY A 55 -2.05 -22.76 16.45
C GLY A 55 -2.66 -21.47 16.98
N LEU A 56 -1.80 -20.59 17.43
CA LEU A 56 -2.15 -19.32 18.04
C LEU A 56 -1.46 -18.17 17.32
N VAL A 57 -2.20 -17.10 17.09
CA VAL A 57 -1.67 -15.81 16.64
C VAL A 57 -1.84 -14.81 17.78
N ASN A 58 -0.72 -14.38 18.36
CA ASN A 58 -0.72 -13.35 19.40
C ASN A 58 -0.45 -12.00 18.75
N VAL A 59 -1.37 -11.08 18.90
CA VAL A 59 -1.25 -9.70 18.45
C VAL A 59 -0.99 -8.81 19.65
N ALA A 60 0.13 -8.11 19.63
CA ALA A 60 0.52 -7.12 20.64
C ALA A 60 0.46 -5.71 20.05
N GLY A 61 0.00 -4.76 20.84
CA GLY A 61 -0.11 -3.36 20.46
C GLY A 61 -0.58 -2.53 21.68
N ASN A 62 -1.51 -1.61 21.46
CA ASN A 62 -2.19 -0.91 22.55
C ASN A 62 -2.98 -1.88 23.47
N THR A 63 -3.25 -3.07 22.99
CA THR A 63 -3.82 -4.20 23.72
C THR A 63 -3.12 -5.49 23.27
N ILE A 64 -3.36 -6.59 23.98
CA ILE A 64 -2.85 -7.92 23.60
C ILE A 64 -4.03 -8.85 23.43
N GLU A 65 -4.03 -9.60 22.34
CA GLU A 65 -5.03 -10.62 22.06
C GLU A 65 -4.40 -11.88 21.46
N THR A 66 -4.84 -13.03 21.92
CA THR A 66 -4.49 -14.33 21.37
C THR A 66 -5.67 -14.87 20.56
N ILE A 67 -5.44 -15.11 19.28
CA ILE A 67 -6.42 -15.61 18.33
C ILE A 67 -6.08 -17.08 18.04
N SER A 68 -7.03 -17.98 18.27
CA SER A 68 -6.85 -19.43 18.05
C SER A 68 -7.28 -19.79 16.63
N PHE A 69 -6.42 -20.58 15.96
CA PHE A 69 -6.69 -21.15 14.66
C PHE A 69 -6.79 -22.67 14.78
N PRO A 70 -7.97 -23.24 14.57
CA PRO A 70 -8.12 -24.70 14.51
C PRO A 70 -7.67 -25.30 13.17
N ASP A 71 -7.66 -24.47 12.10
CA ASP A 71 -7.28 -24.82 10.73
C ASP A 71 -6.97 -23.56 9.94
N ASN A 72 -6.58 -23.70 8.66
CA ASN A 72 -6.54 -22.61 7.69
C ASN A 72 -7.88 -21.88 7.64
N GLY A 73 -7.85 -20.57 7.51
CA GLY A 73 -9.05 -19.76 7.40
C GLY A 73 -8.92 -18.39 8.01
N VAL A 74 -10.05 -17.81 8.36
CA VAL A 74 -10.18 -16.43 8.82
C VAL A 74 -10.67 -16.41 10.26
N GLN A 75 -10.00 -15.62 11.08
CA GLN A 75 -10.41 -15.30 12.45
C GLN A 75 -10.45 -13.79 12.65
N VAL A 76 -11.30 -13.33 13.56
CA VAL A 76 -11.50 -11.90 13.86
C VAL A 76 -11.17 -11.62 15.31
N SER A 77 -10.42 -10.55 15.57
CA SER A 77 -10.15 -10.10 16.92
C SER A 77 -11.44 -9.63 17.61
N THR A 78 -11.50 -9.84 18.90
CA THR A 78 -12.58 -9.30 19.75
C THR A 78 -12.27 -7.91 20.26
N LYS A 79 -10.98 -7.58 20.34
CA LYS A 79 -10.47 -6.29 20.84
C LYS A 79 -10.24 -5.30 19.68
N ASP A 80 -10.28 -4.03 20.05
CA ASP A 80 -9.99 -2.92 19.13
C ASP A 80 -8.49 -2.53 19.24
N PHE A 81 -7.83 -2.38 18.11
CA PHE A 81 -6.42 -1.98 17.98
C PHE A 81 -6.30 -0.59 17.38
N THR A 82 -5.49 0.26 17.99
CA THR A 82 -5.04 1.55 17.43
C THR A 82 -3.57 1.55 17.06
N ASN A 83 -2.84 0.53 17.51
CA ASN A 83 -1.43 0.30 17.23
C ASN A 83 -1.17 -1.20 17.30
N ILE A 84 -0.26 -1.69 16.46
CA ILE A 84 0.21 -3.08 16.45
C ILE A 84 1.74 -3.05 16.50
N SER A 85 2.32 -3.48 17.61
CA SER A 85 3.78 -3.54 17.80
C SER A 85 4.40 -4.85 17.32
N GLY A 86 3.63 -5.93 17.28
CA GLY A 86 4.11 -7.23 16.83
C GLY A 86 3.02 -8.28 16.73
N ILE A 87 3.31 -9.29 15.93
CA ILE A 87 2.47 -10.48 15.75
C ILE A 87 3.38 -11.68 15.90
N THR A 88 3.06 -12.57 16.83
CA THR A 88 3.80 -13.82 17.04
C THR A 88 2.92 -15.01 16.76
N LEU A 89 3.52 -16.03 16.13
CA LEU A 89 2.87 -17.25 15.72
C LEU A 89 3.38 -18.42 16.58
N SER A 90 2.47 -19.27 17.01
CA SER A 90 2.79 -20.49 17.75
C SER A 90 1.98 -21.66 17.18
N GLY A 91 2.65 -22.72 16.77
CA GLY A 91 2.03 -23.91 16.19
C GLY A 91 1.77 -23.83 14.68
N ILE A 92 1.57 -22.64 14.10
CA ILE A 92 1.32 -22.44 12.67
C ILE A 92 2.66 -22.52 11.90
N GLN A 93 2.71 -23.33 10.83
CA GLN A 93 3.91 -23.51 10.02
C GLN A 93 3.57 -23.47 8.52
N GLY A 94 4.40 -22.75 7.76
CA GLY A 94 4.22 -22.56 6.32
C GLY A 94 3.02 -21.69 5.97
N GLY A 95 2.79 -21.53 4.67
CA GLY A 95 1.68 -20.73 4.14
C GLY A 95 1.87 -19.21 4.22
N LEU A 96 0.77 -18.51 4.10
CA LEU A 96 0.66 -17.06 4.14
C LEU A 96 -0.21 -16.63 5.32
N ILE A 97 0.19 -15.55 5.98
CA ILE A 97 -0.65 -14.85 6.94
C ILE A 97 -0.92 -13.44 6.44
N SER A 98 -2.17 -13.03 6.47
CA SER A 98 -2.55 -11.65 6.22
C SER A 98 -3.35 -11.07 7.38
N VAL A 99 -3.14 -9.79 7.66
CA VAL A 99 -3.87 -9.06 8.70
C VAL A 99 -4.48 -7.82 8.09
N ARG A 100 -5.78 -7.66 8.25
CA ARG A 100 -6.56 -6.56 7.70
C ARG A 100 -7.31 -5.80 8.80
N ALA A 101 -7.41 -4.49 8.63
CA ALA A 101 -8.24 -3.66 9.47
C ALA A 101 -9.72 -3.80 9.09
N ILE A 102 -10.58 -4.08 10.08
CA ILE A 102 -12.03 -4.15 9.90
C ILE A 102 -12.77 -3.33 10.96
N SER A 103 -13.98 -2.93 10.62
CA SER A 103 -14.92 -2.31 11.57
C SER A 103 -15.52 -3.35 12.51
N LYS A 104 -16.21 -2.89 13.54
CA LYS A 104 -16.99 -3.76 14.45
C LYS A 104 -18.10 -4.55 13.73
N THR A 105 -18.52 -4.05 12.57
CA THR A 105 -19.52 -4.70 11.71
C THR A 105 -18.90 -5.63 10.66
N GLY A 106 -17.57 -5.83 10.69
CA GLY A 106 -16.85 -6.72 9.77
C GLY A 106 -16.49 -6.11 8.42
N GLN A 107 -16.77 -4.84 8.18
CA GLN A 107 -16.41 -4.17 6.93
C GLN A 107 -14.93 -3.76 6.94
N PHE A 108 -14.23 -3.91 5.82
CA PHE A 108 -12.87 -3.45 5.67
C PHE A 108 -12.74 -1.94 5.86
N ILE A 109 -11.79 -1.52 6.69
CA ILE A 109 -11.45 -0.12 6.90
C ILE A 109 -10.17 0.17 6.13
N ASN A 110 -10.28 0.98 5.08
CA ASN A 110 -9.10 1.42 4.35
C ASN A 110 -8.30 2.42 5.20
N GLN A 111 -7.01 2.17 5.27
CA GLN A 111 -6.00 3.00 5.91
C GLN A 111 -5.04 3.52 4.85
N GLU A 112 -4.49 4.70 5.04
CA GLU A 112 -3.38 5.16 4.22
C GLU A 112 -2.12 4.37 4.60
N ILE A 113 -1.56 3.65 3.64
CA ILE A 113 -0.32 2.91 3.81
C ILE A 113 0.77 3.53 2.94
N THR A 114 1.97 3.67 3.49
CA THR A 114 3.11 4.09 2.69
C THR A 114 3.54 2.98 1.76
N VAL A 115 3.47 3.23 0.46
CA VAL A 115 3.96 2.32 -0.59
C VAL A 115 5.42 2.66 -0.91
N GLU A 116 5.68 3.96 -1.14
CA GLU A 116 7.00 4.48 -1.41
C GLU A 116 7.24 5.73 -0.57
N ASN A 117 8.38 5.79 0.11
CA ASN A 117 8.77 6.94 0.90
C ASN A 117 9.91 7.68 0.23
N ASN A 118 9.79 9.00 0.14
CA ASN A 118 10.80 9.88 -0.45
C ASN A 118 11.26 9.45 -1.85
N MET A 119 10.29 8.95 -2.65
CA MET A 119 10.55 8.40 -3.98
C MET A 119 11.04 9.50 -4.93
N PRO A 120 12.19 9.32 -5.60
CA PRO A 120 12.65 10.26 -6.62
C PRO A 120 11.79 10.16 -7.87
N VAL A 121 11.32 11.32 -8.34
CA VAL A 121 10.49 11.43 -9.55
C VAL A 121 10.91 12.63 -10.39
N ARG A 122 10.61 12.59 -11.67
CA ARG A 122 10.49 13.81 -12.48
C ARG A 122 9.04 14.24 -12.50
N PHE A 123 8.81 15.50 -12.18
CA PHE A 123 7.48 16.06 -12.05
C PHE A 123 7.24 17.09 -13.15
N TYR A 124 6.05 17.05 -13.73
CA TYR A 124 5.62 17.98 -14.77
C TYR A 124 4.24 18.54 -14.45
N ALA A 125 4.12 19.87 -14.50
CA ALA A 125 2.81 20.48 -14.66
C ALA A 125 2.37 20.31 -16.12
N GLN A 126 1.18 19.79 -16.34
CA GLN A 126 0.66 19.70 -17.71
C GLN A 126 0.07 21.05 -18.13
N SER A 127 0.58 21.62 -19.22
CA SER A 127 0.08 22.89 -19.77
C SER A 127 -1.19 22.76 -20.61
N GLY A 128 -1.80 21.59 -20.63
CA GLY A 128 -3.07 21.31 -21.31
C GLY A 128 -3.92 20.37 -20.45
N ARG A 129 -5.20 20.68 -20.33
CA ARG A 129 -6.15 19.80 -19.64
C ARG A 129 -6.33 18.52 -20.45
N ILE A 130 -5.72 17.43 -20.03
CA ILE A 130 -6.03 16.11 -20.58
C ILE A 130 -7.36 15.68 -19.98
N ARG A 131 -8.40 15.68 -20.80
CA ARG A 131 -9.71 15.16 -20.40
C ARG A 131 -9.69 13.65 -20.55
N MET A 132 -9.79 12.93 -19.45
CA MET A 132 -9.95 11.49 -19.47
C MET A 132 -11.39 11.14 -19.11
N MET A 133 -12.10 10.57 -20.07
CA MET A 133 -13.43 9.99 -19.83
C MET A 133 -13.27 8.53 -19.42
N ARG A 134 -13.49 8.24 -18.15
CA ARG A 134 -13.57 6.87 -17.66
C ARG A 134 -14.88 6.72 -16.89
N GLN A 135 -15.69 5.76 -17.25
CA GLN A 135 -16.98 5.48 -16.63
C GLN A 135 -17.96 6.68 -16.59
N GLY A 136 -17.93 7.53 -17.61
CA GLY A 136 -18.83 8.69 -17.70
C GLY A 136 -18.45 9.90 -16.82
N GLN A 137 -17.36 9.83 -16.09
CA GLN A 137 -16.81 10.95 -15.33
C GLN A 137 -15.62 11.56 -16.05
N GLU A 138 -15.65 12.88 -16.25
CA GLU A 138 -14.52 13.64 -16.76
C GLU A 138 -13.52 13.90 -15.64
N LYS A 139 -12.30 13.35 -15.76
CA LYS A 139 -11.18 13.65 -14.85
C LYS A 139 -10.12 14.45 -15.61
N ILE A 140 -9.67 15.53 -15.02
CA ILE A 140 -8.65 16.40 -15.63
C ILE A 140 -7.34 16.14 -14.89
N ALA A 141 -6.37 15.53 -15.56
CA ALA A 141 -5.02 15.41 -15.03
C ALA A 141 -4.29 16.74 -15.17
N GLU A 142 -3.83 17.29 -14.05
CA GLU A 142 -3.10 18.57 -14.01
C GLU A 142 -1.59 18.39 -13.96
N TYR A 143 -1.14 17.21 -13.52
CA TYR A 143 0.27 16.90 -13.32
C TYR A 143 0.61 15.51 -13.79
N LYS A 144 1.89 15.29 -14.05
CA LYS A 144 2.45 14.01 -14.44
C LYS A 144 3.72 13.74 -13.64
N ILE A 145 3.89 12.53 -13.15
CA ILE A 145 5.14 12.05 -12.59
C ILE A 145 5.74 10.96 -13.47
N MET A 146 7.07 10.93 -13.51
CA MET A 146 7.83 9.86 -14.10
C MET A 146 8.72 9.25 -13.02
N ALA A 147 8.63 7.96 -12.80
CA ALA A 147 9.38 7.20 -11.81
C ALA A 147 10.20 6.08 -12.46
N ARG A 148 11.13 5.51 -11.71
CA ARG A 148 11.87 4.33 -12.17
C ARG A 148 10.93 3.16 -12.42
N TRP A 149 11.34 2.26 -13.29
CA TRP A 149 10.57 1.10 -13.74
C TRP A 149 10.25 0.09 -12.62
N ASP A 150 11.07 0.07 -11.54
CA ASP A 150 10.96 -0.85 -10.39
C ASP A 150 10.00 -0.36 -9.29
N LYS A 151 9.34 0.79 -9.49
CA LYS A 151 8.44 1.39 -8.50
C LYS A 151 7.01 0.86 -8.62
N ASP A 152 6.36 0.64 -7.47
CA ASP A 152 4.97 0.19 -7.41
C ASP A 152 4.02 1.39 -7.36
N LEU A 153 3.66 1.88 -8.56
CA LEU A 153 2.63 2.90 -8.71
C LEU A 153 1.36 2.28 -9.24
N GLN A 154 0.23 2.63 -8.64
CA GLN A 154 -1.10 2.17 -9.07
C GLN A 154 -2.09 3.33 -9.17
N GLU A 155 -3.15 3.11 -9.94
CA GLU A 155 -4.29 4.05 -9.96
C GLU A 155 -4.92 4.15 -8.57
N ASN A 156 -5.34 5.34 -8.22
CA ASN A 156 -5.87 5.76 -6.91
C ASN A 156 -4.83 5.89 -5.79
N ASP A 157 -3.54 5.68 -6.04
CA ASP A 157 -2.51 6.03 -5.07
C ASP A 157 -2.51 7.53 -4.82
N LEU A 158 -2.28 7.93 -3.56
CA LEU A 158 -2.15 9.31 -3.14
C LEU A 158 -0.70 9.76 -3.25
N VAL A 159 -0.49 10.97 -3.77
CA VAL A 159 0.83 11.57 -3.97
C VAL A 159 0.98 12.76 -3.05
N TYR A 160 1.89 12.64 -2.09
CA TYR A 160 2.27 13.70 -1.16
C TYR A 160 3.63 14.28 -1.58
N PRO A 161 3.71 15.52 -2.06
CA PRO A 161 4.98 16.16 -2.40
C PRO A 161 5.88 16.31 -1.17
N VAL A 162 7.16 15.99 -1.34
CA VAL A 162 8.20 16.19 -0.32
C VAL A 162 9.11 17.35 -0.69
N SER A 163 9.60 17.39 -1.93
CA SER A 163 10.47 18.46 -2.43
C SER A 163 10.44 18.57 -3.95
N GLY A 164 10.81 19.74 -4.46
CA GLY A 164 10.94 20.00 -5.92
C GLY A 164 9.60 20.07 -6.68
N ILE A 165 8.47 20.18 -5.99
CA ILE A 165 7.13 20.24 -6.57
C ILE A 165 6.42 21.48 -6.05
N TYR A 166 5.90 22.29 -6.96
CA TYR A 166 5.18 23.51 -6.66
C TYR A 166 3.71 23.39 -7.14
N GLY A 167 2.79 23.91 -6.35
CA GLY A 167 1.37 23.99 -6.68
C GLY A 167 0.55 22.73 -6.44
N LEU A 168 1.18 21.63 -6.05
CA LEU A 168 0.52 20.40 -5.60
C LEU A 168 0.76 20.21 -4.10
N THR A 169 -0.31 20.09 -3.32
CA THR A 169 -0.25 19.75 -1.88
C THR A 169 -0.59 18.27 -1.65
N LEU A 170 -1.59 17.78 -2.38
CA LEU A 170 -2.02 16.41 -2.40
C LEU A 170 -2.59 16.12 -3.79
N GLY A 171 -2.25 14.98 -4.32
CA GLY A 171 -2.80 14.49 -5.58
C GLY A 171 -3.19 13.03 -5.52
N GLN A 172 -3.97 12.59 -6.49
CA GLN A 172 -4.32 11.20 -6.69
C GLN A 172 -3.91 10.77 -8.09
N ILE A 173 -3.29 9.60 -8.19
CA ILE A 173 -2.93 9.01 -9.48
C ILE A 173 -4.22 8.54 -10.16
N SER A 174 -4.52 9.12 -11.32
CA SER A 174 -5.70 8.76 -12.11
C SER A 174 -5.42 7.71 -13.16
N PHE A 175 -4.16 7.61 -13.58
CA PHE A 175 -3.73 6.68 -14.61
C PHE A 175 -2.25 6.34 -14.45
N VAL A 176 -1.89 5.08 -14.70
CA VAL A 176 -0.51 4.59 -14.68
C VAL A 176 -0.21 3.86 -15.98
N ARG A 177 0.95 4.15 -16.59
CA ARG A 177 1.46 3.40 -17.73
C ARG A 177 2.92 3.06 -17.58
N LYS A 178 3.31 1.88 -18.06
CA LYS A 178 4.70 1.49 -18.23
C LYS A 178 5.16 1.88 -19.63
N ILE A 179 6.31 2.50 -19.71
CA ILE A 179 6.95 2.86 -20.98
C ILE A 179 8.05 1.84 -21.26
N PHE A 180 7.98 1.24 -22.43
CA PHE A 180 8.90 0.21 -22.90
C PHE A 180 9.84 0.78 -23.96
N ASP A 181 11.04 0.24 -24.04
CA ASP A 181 11.93 0.45 -25.17
C ASP A 181 11.55 -0.46 -26.36
N PHE A 182 12.32 -0.37 -27.45
CA PHE A 182 12.10 -1.19 -28.65
C PHE A 182 12.32 -2.69 -28.43
N SER A 183 13.00 -3.08 -27.35
CA SER A 183 13.21 -4.48 -26.98
C SER A 183 12.13 -5.04 -26.05
N GLY A 184 11.16 -4.21 -25.66
CA GLY A 184 10.08 -4.57 -24.72
C GLY A 184 10.46 -4.49 -23.24
N VAL A 185 11.63 -3.91 -22.93
CA VAL A 185 12.05 -3.70 -21.55
C VAL A 185 11.42 -2.42 -20.99
N THR A 186 10.85 -2.48 -19.80
CA THR A 186 10.29 -1.28 -19.14
C THR A 186 11.41 -0.31 -18.79
N VAL A 187 11.33 0.91 -19.31
CA VAL A 187 12.31 1.99 -19.08
C VAL A 187 11.93 2.82 -17.87
N HIS A 188 10.66 3.19 -17.78
CA HIS A 188 10.12 3.97 -16.66
C HIS A 188 8.60 3.80 -16.54
N ILE A 189 8.05 4.32 -15.44
CA ILE A 189 6.61 4.36 -15.20
C ILE A 189 6.17 5.82 -15.18
N GLU A 190 5.06 6.11 -15.81
CA GLU A 190 4.40 7.42 -15.79
C GLU A 190 3.08 7.32 -15.03
N GLY A 191 2.83 8.31 -14.18
CA GLY A 191 1.56 8.48 -13.48
C GLY A 191 0.97 9.86 -13.80
N GLU A 192 -0.30 9.89 -14.17
CA GLU A 192 -1.08 11.13 -14.30
C GLU A 192 -1.77 11.44 -12.99
N ILE A 193 -1.71 12.70 -12.55
CA ILE A 193 -2.15 13.12 -11.21
C ILE A 193 -3.26 14.14 -11.34
N ILE A 194 -4.32 13.93 -10.59
CA ILE A 194 -5.38 14.89 -10.32
C ILE A 194 -5.09 15.53 -8.97
N LYS A 195 -5.18 16.85 -8.90
CA LYS A 195 -5.12 17.59 -7.63
C LYS A 195 -6.37 17.31 -6.80
N LEU A 196 -6.19 17.02 -5.52
CA LEU A 196 -7.26 16.86 -4.54
C LEU A 196 -7.44 18.10 -3.69
#